data_c8ec20f3d61981c2a6ef5eb113a43eab
#
_entry.id   c8ec20f3d61981c2a6ef5eb113a43eab
#
_cell.length_a   1.000
_cell.length_b   1.000
_cell.length_c   1.000
_cell.angle_alpha   90.00
_cell.angle_beta   90.00
_cell.angle_gamma   90.00
#
_symmetry.space_group_name_H-M   'P 1'
#
loop_
_entity.id
_entity.type
_entity.pdbx_description
1 polymer ?
#
loop_
_entity_poly.entity_id
_entity_poly.type
_entity_poly.pdbx_seq_one_letter_code
_entity_poly.pdbx_strand_id
1 'polypeptide(L)'
;YGYDMKPVSDGGVYELFVEGARAGQCYKFLIISQDGEALYKADPYANAAQLRPETASVITDLTGFKWTDDKWVENKKKEDHLSSAMSIYECHIGSWRKQKDGTKDGYMNYRDIAHELAEYVSDMGYTHVELMGIAEYPFDGSWGYQVTGYYAPTARYGTPKDFMYFVDYMHKKGIGVILDWVPAHFPKDAHGLANFDGSCVYEYADPRKGEHPDWGTKVFDYSKNEVSNFLIANGMYWVDKFHIDGLRVDAVASMLYLDYGRTEGNWVPNKYGGNGNLEAMSFLKHFNSMMKKRFPQAEIGRASCRERV
;
A
#
# COMPACT_ATOMS: atom_id res chain seq x y z
N TYR A 1 12.41 25.18 9.66
CA TYR A 1 11.57 26.32 9.37
C TYR A 1 10.16 25.80 9.20
N GLY A 2 9.22 26.24 10.07
CA GLY A 2 7.82 25.87 10.02
C GLY A 2 7.03 26.86 9.18
N TYR A 3 6.06 26.34 8.46
CA TYR A 3 5.01 27.11 7.81
C TYR A 3 3.69 26.67 8.42
N ASP A 4 2.91 27.60 8.96
CA ASP A 4 1.64 27.27 9.60
C ASP A 4 0.55 26.96 8.55
N MET A 5 -0.05 25.81 8.67
CA MET A 5 -1.21 25.45 7.88
C MET A 5 -2.47 26.13 8.41
N LYS A 6 -3.38 26.51 7.52
CA LYS A 6 -4.64 27.18 7.87
C LYS A 6 -5.81 26.22 7.74
N PRO A 7 -6.74 26.19 8.70
CA PRO A 7 -7.96 25.39 8.54
C PRO A 7 -8.81 25.95 7.39
N VAL A 8 -9.26 25.05 6.52
CA VAL A 8 -10.16 25.39 5.39
C VAL A 8 -11.62 25.37 5.84
N SER A 9 -11.94 24.50 6.81
CA SER A 9 -13.29 24.33 7.34
C SER A 9 -13.23 23.71 8.74
N ASP A 10 -14.39 23.59 9.39
CA ASP A 10 -14.55 22.90 10.68
C ASP A 10 -14.36 21.37 10.57
N GLY A 11 -14.16 20.84 9.36
CA GLY A 11 -13.99 19.42 9.09
C GLY A 11 -12.57 18.86 9.31
N GLY A 12 -11.67 19.63 9.96
CA GLY A 12 -10.30 19.17 10.24
C GLY A 12 -9.38 19.14 9.01
N VAL A 13 -9.74 19.83 7.94
CA VAL A 13 -8.91 19.98 6.74
C VAL A 13 -8.09 21.25 6.85
N TYR A 14 -6.78 21.13 6.62
CA TYR A 14 -5.83 22.22 6.66
C TYR A 14 -5.14 22.36 5.30
N GLU A 15 -4.83 23.56 4.89
CA GLU A 15 -4.08 23.84 3.68
C GLU A 15 -2.90 24.78 3.92
N LEU A 16 -1.89 24.65 3.07
CA LEU A 16 -0.75 25.55 3.00
C LEU A 16 -0.22 25.59 1.57
N PHE A 17 -0.07 26.80 1.04
CA PHE A 17 0.68 27.03 -0.19
C PHE A 17 2.13 27.43 0.16
N VAL A 18 3.11 26.68 -0.34
CA VAL A 18 4.54 26.97 -0.16
C VAL A 18 5.13 27.41 -1.48
N GLU A 19 5.40 28.71 -1.60
CA GLU A 19 6.02 29.26 -2.80
C GLU A 19 7.42 28.68 -3.02
N GLY A 20 7.73 28.29 -4.26
CA GLY A 20 9.03 27.72 -4.63
C GLY A 20 9.22 26.26 -4.25
N ALA A 21 8.20 25.57 -3.71
CA ALA A 21 8.25 24.13 -3.49
C ALA A 21 8.44 23.39 -4.82
N ARG A 22 9.37 22.41 -4.87
CA ARG A 22 9.78 21.70 -6.08
C ARG A 22 9.88 20.20 -5.85
N ALA A 23 9.69 19.42 -6.90
CA ALA A 23 9.96 17.99 -6.88
C ALA A 23 11.39 17.69 -6.39
N GLY A 24 11.52 16.67 -5.57
CA GLY A 24 12.77 16.26 -4.91
C GLY A 24 13.00 16.85 -3.52
N GLN A 25 12.24 17.86 -3.12
CA GLN A 25 12.32 18.38 -1.76
C GLN A 25 11.61 17.48 -0.76
N CYS A 26 12.17 17.39 0.44
CA CYS A 26 11.64 16.60 1.53
C CYS A 26 10.80 17.47 2.49
N TYR A 27 9.74 16.87 3.03
CA TYR A 27 8.88 17.54 4.01
C TYR A 27 8.30 16.56 5.02
N LYS A 28 7.88 17.10 6.16
CA LYS A 28 7.04 16.42 7.17
C LYS A 28 5.98 17.38 7.67
N PHE A 29 4.89 16.83 8.15
CA PHE A 29 3.94 17.57 8.96
C PHE A 29 4.43 17.63 10.41
N LEU A 30 4.41 18.81 11.01
CA LEU A 30 4.51 19.00 12.45
C LEU A 30 3.10 19.20 12.99
N ILE A 31 2.65 18.25 13.79
CA ILE A 31 1.35 18.28 14.44
C ILE A 31 1.56 18.52 15.93
N ILE A 32 0.90 19.52 16.48
CA ILE A 32 0.86 19.73 17.93
C ILE A 32 -0.41 19.03 18.43
N SER A 33 -0.22 17.98 19.21
CA SER A 33 -1.33 17.21 19.78
C SER A 33 -2.14 18.02 20.79
N GLN A 34 -3.30 17.54 21.20
CA GLN A 34 -4.10 18.18 22.24
C GLN A 34 -3.36 18.32 23.58
N ASP A 35 -2.43 17.41 23.87
CA ASP A 35 -1.60 17.43 25.06
C ASP A 35 -0.35 18.30 24.92
N GLY A 36 -0.17 18.96 23.75
CA GLY A 36 0.96 19.85 23.46
C GLY A 36 2.21 19.11 22.97
N GLU A 37 2.16 17.81 22.67
CA GLU A 37 3.27 17.06 22.12
C GLU A 37 3.50 17.41 20.65
N ALA A 38 4.76 17.57 20.25
CA ALA A 38 5.17 17.82 18.88
C ALA A 38 5.42 16.52 18.13
N LEU A 39 4.55 16.19 17.18
CA LEU A 39 4.58 14.97 16.37
C LEU A 39 5.05 15.27 14.95
N TYR A 40 6.16 14.65 14.51
CA TYR A 40 6.67 14.77 13.15
C TYR A 40 6.16 13.61 12.30
N LYS A 41 5.18 13.85 11.45
CA LYS A 41 4.51 12.84 10.62
C LYS A 41 4.89 12.95 9.16
N ALA A 42 5.08 11.80 8.51
CA ALA A 42 5.09 11.74 7.06
C ALA A 42 3.68 12.02 6.52
N ASP A 43 3.60 12.50 5.30
CA ASP A 43 2.32 12.69 4.61
C ASP A 43 1.72 11.33 4.24
N PRO A 44 0.53 10.97 4.74
CA PRO A 44 -0.12 9.69 4.42
C PRO A 44 -0.42 9.48 2.93
N TYR A 45 -0.53 10.57 2.16
CA TYR A 45 -0.80 10.58 0.73
C TYR A 45 0.42 10.88 -0.15
N ALA A 46 1.62 10.96 0.44
CA ALA A 46 2.84 11.20 -0.32
C ALA A 46 3.07 10.12 -1.38
N ASN A 47 3.39 10.56 -2.60
CA ASN A 47 3.66 9.65 -3.71
C ASN A 47 5.13 9.20 -3.81
N ALA A 48 6.00 9.72 -2.94
CA ALA A 48 7.37 9.28 -2.76
C ALA A 48 7.85 9.53 -1.33
N ALA A 49 8.79 8.73 -0.89
CA ALA A 49 9.44 8.83 0.42
C ALA A 49 10.96 8.87 0.27
N GLN A 50 11.64 9.39 1.30
CA GLN A 50 13.08 9.23 1.40
C GLN A 50 13.46 7.76 1.59
N LEU A 51 14.65 7.42 1.10
CA LEU A 51 15.25 6.11 1.37
C LEU A 51 15.55 6.00 2.88
N ARG A 52 15.20 4.87 3.46
CA ARG A 52 15.51 4.55 4.85
C ARG A 52 17.03 4.69 5.15
N PRO A 53 17.43 5.08 6.35
CA PRO A 53 16.65 5.25 7.59
C PRO A 53 15.83 6.53 7.67
N GLU A 54 15.91 7.39 6.67
CA GLU A 54 15.17 8.63 6.62
C GLU A 54 13.66 8.38 6.48
N THR A 55 12.84 9.33 6.95
CA THR A 55 11.40 9.13 7.12
C THR A 55 10.54 10.28 6.60
N ALA A 56 11.09 11.18 5.80
CA ALA A 56 10.33 12.27 5.24
C ALA A 56 9.62 11.86 3.94
N SER A 57 8.54 12.55 3.66
CA SER A 57 7.88 12.52 2.37
C SER A 57 8.67 13.33 1.35
N VAL A 58 8.58 12.96 0.08
CA VAL A 58 9.27 13.66 -1.01
C VAL A 58 8.24 14.22 -1.99
N ILE A 59 8.32 15.51 -2.27
CA ILE A 59 7.51 16.13 -3.32
C ILE A 59 7.88 15.49 -4.64
N THR A 60 6.91 14.88 -5.32
CA THR A 60 7.15 14.22 -6.59
C THR A 60 6.07 14.55 -7.60
N ASP A 61 6.47 14.63 -8.86
CA ASP A 61 5.57 14.80 -10.00
C ASP A 61 5.44 13.47 -10.74
N LEU A 62 4.25 12.86 -10.68
CA LEU A 62 3.92 11.63 -11.41
C LEU A 62 3.54 11.88 -12.87
N THR A 63 3.35 13.14 -13.26
CA THR A 63 2.98 13.49 -14.64
C THR A 63 4.17 13.34 -15.59
N GLY A 64 3.87 13.31 -16.90
CA GLY A 64 4.90 13.28 -17.95
C GLY A 64 5.57 11.93 -18.16
N PHE A 65 5.22 10.87 -17.43
CA PHE A 65 5.59 9.52 -17.83
C PHE A 65 4.78 9.12 -19.06
N LYS A 66 5.48 8.62 -20.10
CA LYS A 66 4.85 8.20 -21.36
C LYS A 66 4.66 6.69 -21.33
N TRP A 67 3.47 6.25 -21.02
CA TRP A 67 3.07 4.86 -21.12
C TRP A 67 3.12 4.38 -22.58
N THR A 68 3.49 3.13 -22.77
CA THR A 68 3.54 2.50 -24.08
C THR A 68 2.83 1.14 -24.08
N ASP A 69 1.99 0.92 -23.11
CA ASP A 69 1.24 -0.30 -22.84
C ASP A 69 -0.19 -0.32 -23.40
N ASP A 70 -0.55 0.62 -24.28
CA ASP A 70 -1.89 0.73 -24.90
C ASP A 70 -2.40 -0.62 -25.43
N LYS A 71 -1.54 -1.39 -26.08
CA LYS A 71 -1.89 -2.71 -26.62
C LYS A 71 -2.28 -3.69 -25.51
N TRP A 72 -1.57 -3.68 -24.38
CA TRP A 72 -1.89 -4.48 -23.21
C TRP A 72 -3.27 -4.11 -22.65
N VAL A 73 -3.49 -2.82 -22.40
CA VAL A 73 -4.75 -2.28 -21.88
C VAL A 73 -5.94 -2.61 -22.82
N GLU A 74 -5.76 -2.51 -24.13
CA GLU A 74 -6.79 -2.86 -25.09
C GLU A 74 -7.10 -4.36 -25.12
N ASN A 75 -6.08 -5.21 -25.03
CA ASN A 75 -6.26 -6.67 -25.00
C ASN A 75 -7.01 -7.09 -23.74
N LYS A 76 -6.64 -6.54 -22.57
CA LYS A 76 -7.35 -6.80 -21.32
C LYS A 76 -8.84 -6.48 -21.38
N LYS A 77 -9.24 -5.43 -22.08
CA LYS A 77 -10.67 -5.08 -22.26
C LYS A 77 -11.46 -6.13 -23.05
N LYS A 78 -10.79 -6.94 -23.86
CA LYS A 78 -11.40 -7.97 -24.71
C LYS A 78 -11.34 -9.36 -24.10
N GLU A 79 -10.52 -9.54 -23.10
CA GLU A 79 -10.31 -10.83 -22.45
C GLU A 79 -11.37 -11.11 -21.39
N ASP A 80 -11.87 -12.34 -21.35
CA ASP A 80 -12.70 -12.82 -20.26
C ASP A 80 -11.80 -13.38 -19.15
N HIS A 81 -11.46 -12.52 -18.18
CA HIS A 81 -10.56 -12.87 -17.08
C HIS A 81 -11.03 -14.03 -16.22
N LEU A 82 -12.35 -14.32 -16.20
CA LEU A 82 -12.91 -15.42 -15.42
C LEU A 82 -12.69 -16.77 -16.09
N SER A 83 -12.43 -16.79 -17.40
CA SER A 83 -12.20 -18.00 -18.19
C SER A 83 -10.75 -18.19 -18.64
N SER A 84 -9.93 -17.17 -18.53
CA SER A 84 -8.51 -17.22 -18.93
C SER A 84 -7.66 -17.92 -17.87
N ALA A 85 -6.74 -18.77 -18.32
CA ALA A 85 -5.78 -19.42 -17.43
C ALA A 85 -4.76 -18.38 -16.91
N MET A 86 -4.54 -18.38 -15.60
CA MET A 86 -3.58 -17.51 -14.94
C MET A 86 -2.53 -18.34 -14.20
N SER A 87 -1.26 -17.98 -14.41
CA SER A 87 -0.12 -18.52 -13.67
C SER A 87 0.68 -17.35 -13.09
N ILE A 88 0.79 -17.30 -11.77
CA ILE A 88 1.36 -16.14 -11.03
C ILE A 88 2.71 -16.53 -10.44
N TYR A 89 3.71 -15.70 -10.64
CA TYR A 89 5.00 -15.77 -9.96
C TYR A 89 5.07 -14.72 -8.85
N GLU A 90 5.01 -15.15 -7.60
CA GLU A 90 5.16 -14.28 -6.43
C GLU A 90 6.64 -13.93 -6.21
N CYS A 91 6.95 -12.65 -6.07
CA CYS A 91 8.32 -12.15 -6.03
C CYS A 91 8.50 -11.01 -5.02
N HIS A 92 9.46 -11.17 -4.11
CA HIS A 92 9.98 -10.06 -3.31
C HIS A 92 11.25 -9.53 -3.98
N ILE A 93 11.16 -8.33 -4.58
CA ILE A 93 12.23 -7.70 -5.37
C ILE A 93 13.56 -7.68 -4.61
N GLY A 94 13.54 -7.27 -3.34
CA GLY A 94 14.74 -7.10 -2.52
C GLY A 94 15.51 -8.39 -2.23
N SER A 95 14.90 -9.57 -2.39
CA SER A 95 15.55 -10.87 -2.13
C SER A 95 15.65 -11.76 -3.37
N TRP A 96 14.99 -11.43 -4.47
CA TRP A 96 14.95 -12.27 -5.67
C TRP A 96 16.32 -12.43 -6.31
N ARG A 97 16.99 -11.31 -6.63
CA ARG A 97 18.38 -11.27 -7.09
C ARG A 97 19.07 -10.04 -6.53
N LYS A 98 20.39 -10.12 -6.38
CA LYS A 98 21.24 -9.04 -5.89
C LYS A 98 22.17 -8.56 -6.98
N GLN A 99 22.42 -7.25 -7.03
CA GLN A 99 23.51 -6.69 -7.83
C GLN A 99 24.87 -7.05 -7.21
N LYS A 100 25.85 -7.28 -8.06
CA LYS A 100 27.22 -7.63 -7.64
C LYS A 100 28.14 -6.40 -7.64
N ASP A 101 27.59 -5.20 -7.71
CA ASP A 101 28.33 -3.94 -7.87
C ASP A 101 28.91 -3.37 -6.55
N GLY A 102 28.73 -4.09 -5.43
CA GLY A 102 29.22 -3.65 -4.12
C GLY A 102 28.36 -2.57 -3.43
N THR A 103 27.17 -2.26 -3.94
CA THR A 103 26.24 -1.38 -3.22
C THR A 103 25.90 -1.99 -1.87
N LYS A 104 25.71 -1.13 -0.84
CA LYS A 104 25.53 -1.53 0.55
C LYS A 104 24.44 -2.60 0.76
N ASP A 105 23.34 -2.49 0.04
CA ASP A 105 22.18 -3.38 0.16
C ASP A 105 22.11 -4.39 -1.02
N GLY A 106 22.84 -4.15 -2.10
CA GLY A 106 22.87 -4.99 -3.30
C GLY A 106 21.52 -5.13 -3.99
N TYR A 107 20.59 -4.17 -3.80
CA TYR A 107 19.30 -4.21 -4.45
C TYR A 107 19.42 -3.84 -5.92
N MET A 108 18.69 -4.56 -6.76
CA MET A 108 18.46 -4.13 -8.14
C MET A 108 17.44 -2.98 -8.14
N ASN A 109 17.63 -2.02 -9.02
CA ASN A 109 16.62 -0.97 -9.22
C ASN A 109 15.45 -1.48 -10.07
N TYR A 110 14.32 -0.74 -10.06
CA TYR A 110 13.11 -1.11 -10.79
C TYR A 110 13.33 -1.33 -12.29
N ARG A 111 14.25 -0.57 -12.91
CA ARG A 111 14.51 -0.68 -14.36
C ARG A 111 15.28 -1.94 -14.70
N ASP A 112 16.35 -2.23 -13.96
CA ASP A 112 17.18 -3.40 -14.23
C ASP A 112 16.42 -4.70 -13.94
N ILE A 113 15.68 -4.75 -12.82
CA ILE A 113 14.90 -5.94 -12.48
C ILE A 113 13.75 -6.17 -13.46
N ALA A 114 13.18 -5.11 -14.09
CA ALA A 114 12.16 -5.27 -15.11
C ALA A 114 12.62 -6.18 -16.26
N HIS A 115 13.88 -6.00 -16.70
CA HIS A 115 14.44 -6.80 -17.78
C HIS A 115 14.68 -8.26 -17.38
N GLU A 116 15.36 -8.47 -16.25
CA GLU A 116 15.71 -9.81 -15.80
C GLU A 116 14.48 -10.62 -15.36
N LEU A 117 13.56 -9.99 -14.64
CA LEU A 117 12.35 -10.66 -14.16
C LEU A 117 11.41 -11.00 -15.31
N ALA A 118 11.24 -10.10 -16.29
CA ALA A 118 10.40 -10.36 -17.45
C ALA A 118 10.93 -11.54 -18.28
N GLU A 119 12.26 -11.62 -18.49
CA GLU A 119 12.88 -12.75 -19.18
C GLU A 119 12.62 -14.06 -18.43
N TYR A 120 12.91 -14.08 -17.12
CA TYR A 120 12.70 -15.26 -16.29
C TYR A 120 11.25 -15.74 -16.28
N VAL A 121 10.30 -14.82 -16.06
CA VAL A 121 8.85 -15.12 -15.99
C VAL A 121 8.34 -15.65 -17.32
N SER A 122 8.80 -15.06 -18.45
CA SER A 122 8.41 -15.50 -19.79
C SER A 122 8.96 -16.91 -20.08
N ASP A 123 10.24 -17.18 -19.78
CA ASP A 123 10.88 -18.47 -20.00
C ASP A 123 10.23 -19.59 -19.19
N MET A 124 9.75 -19.26 -17.97
CA MET A 124 9.05 -20.19 -17.09
C MET A 124 7.56 -20.35 -17.43
N GLY A 125 7.03 -19.54 -18.34
CA GLY A 125 5.63 -19.64 -18.79
C GLY A 125 4.60 -19.03 -17.81
N TYR A 126 5.01 -18.15 -16.90
CA TYR A 126 4.07 -17.39 -16.06
C TYR A 126 3.41 -16.26 -16.84
N THR A 127 2.16 -15.97 -16.50
CA THR A 127 1.36 -14.89 -17.11
C THR A 127 1.42 -13.60 -16.31
N HIS A 128 1.65 -13.68 -15.02
CA HIS A 128 1.66 -12.55 -14.09
C HIS A 128 2.81 -12.65 -13.10
N VAL A 129 3.24 -11.49 -12.60
CA VAL A 129 4.06 -11.38 -11.39
C VAL A 129 3.22 -10.78 -10.27
N GLU A 130 3.34 -11.31 -9.06
CA GLU A 130 2.80 -10.72 -7.84
C GLU A 130 3.97 -10.16 -7.04
N LEU A 131 3.93 -8.84 -6.80
CA LEU A 131 5.02 -8.11 -6.15
C LEU A 131 4.72 -7.88 -4.67
N MET A 132 5.54 -8.48 -3.81
CA MET A 132 5.51 -8.25 -2.37
C MET A 132 6.23 -6.94 -2.02
N GLY A 133 5.70 -6.18 -1.05
CA GLY A 133 6.40 -5.08 -0.41
C GLY A 133 6.76 -3.89 -1.30
N ILE A 134 5.85 -3.46 -2.18
CA ILE A 134 6.08 -2.30 -3.05
C ILE A 134 5.70 -0.98 -2.38
N ALA A 135 4.68 -0.93 -1.55
CA ALA A 135 4.40 0.28 -0.76
C ALA A 135 5.52 0.54 0.25
N GLU A 136 5.87 1.82 0.50
CA GLU A 136 7.03 2.18 1.34
C GLU A 136 6.89 1.69 2.79
N TYR A 137 7.97 1.15 3.33
CA TYR A 137 8.05 0.58 4.67
C TYR A 137 9.43 0.79 5.30
N PRO A 138 9.54 0.95 6.66
CA PRO A 138 10.81 1.26 7.31
C PRO A 138 11.67 0.03 7.58
N PHE A 139 11.07 -1.12 7.89
CA PHE A 139 11.73 -2.30 8.43
C PHE A 139 11.85 -3.42 7.40
N ASP A 140 13.07 -3.71 6.94
CA ASP A 140 13.32 -4.74 5.90
C ASP A 140 12.84 -6.14 6.30
N GLY A 141 12.93 -6.49 7.59
CA GLY A 141 12.47 -7.78 8.10
C GLY A 141 10.96 -8.00 7.99
N SER A 142 10.17 -6.96 7.73
CA SER A 142 8.74 -7.07 7.47
C SER A 142 8.39 -7.50 6.05
N TRP A 143 9.36 -7.56 5.13
CA TRP A 143 9.16 -7.81 3.70
C TRP A 143 8.16 -6.85 3.02
N GLY A 144 7.92 -5.69 3.64
CA GLY A 144 6.96 -4.69 3.15
C GLY A 144 5.56 -4.82 3.72
N TYR A 145 5.31 -5.72 4.69
CA TYR A 145 4.01 -5.85 5.33
C TYR A 145 3.76 -4.83 6.47
N GLN A 146 4.78 -4.05 6.85
CA GLN A 146 4.63 -2.94 7.80
C GLN A 146 4.70 -1.60 7.07
N VAL A 147 3.65 -1.30 6.32
CA VAL A 147 3.56 -0.15 5.41
C VAL A 147 3.43 1.16 6.20
N THR A 148 4.27 2.16 5.85
CA THR A 148 4.17 3.54 6.35
C THR A 148 3.82 4.53 5.25
N GLY A 149 4.13 4.24 3.99
CA GLY A 149 3.83 5.09 2.83
C GLY A 149 2.91 4.39 1.83
N TYR A 150 1.61 4.43 2.08
CA TYR A 150 0.61 3.70 1.30
C TYR A 150 0.54 4.10 -0.18
N TYR A 151 0.86 5.37 -0.50
CA TYR A 151 0.78 5.92 -1.85
C TYR A 151 2.16 6.08 -2.51
N ALA A 152 3.23 5.61 -1.87
CA ALA A 152 4.59 5.72 -2.37
C ALA A 152 5.17 4.33 -2.71
N PRO A 153 5.62 4.07 -3.94
CA PRO A 153 6.50 2.95 -4.21
C PRO A 153 7.78 3.08 -3.37
N THR A 154 8.25 1.98 -2.79
CA THR A 154 9.43 2.03 -1.93
C THR A 154 10.65 2.60 -2.65
N ALA A 155 11.32 3.54 -1.99
CA ALA A 155 12.53 4.20 -2.50
C ALA A 155 13.74 3.25 -2.59
N ARG A 156 13.65 2.03 -2.05
CA ARG A 156 14.73 1.01 -2.09
C ARG A 156 15.18 0.67 -3.48
N TYR A 157 14.26 0.71 -4.44
CA TYR A 157 14.49 0.23 -5.80
C TYR A 157 14.44 1.35 -6.85
N GLY A 158 14.27 2.61 -6.43
CA GLY A 158 14.25 3.76 -7.34
C GLY A 158 13.08 4.72 -7.11
N THR A 159 12.79 5.51 -8.12
CA THR A 159 11.73 6.52 -8.09
C THR A 159 10.36 5.92 -8.49
N PRO A 160 9.25 6.62 -8.20
CA PRO A 160 7.94 6.23 -8.71
C PRO A 160 7.88 6.08 -10.23
N LYS A 161 8.60 6.93 -10.99
CA LYS A 161 8.68 6.80 -12.45
C LYS A 161 9.48 5.59 -12.90
N ASP A 162 10.43 5.12 -12.10
CA ASP A 162 11.13 3.86 -12.39
C ASP A 162 10.22 2.65 -12.16
N PHE A 163 9.32 2.73 -11.18
CA PHE A 163 8.30 1.71 -10.99
C PHE A 163 7.25 1.73 -12.11
N MET A 164 6.83 2.92 -12.62
CA MET A 164 6.01 3.02 -13.83
C MET A 164 6.70 2.35 -15.03
N TYR A 165 8.01 2.57 -15.19
CA TYR A 165 8.79 1.89 -16.24
C TYR A 165 8.78 0.37 -16.08
N PHE A 166 8.91 -0.13 -14.84
CA PHE A 166 8.85 -1.56 -14.56
C PHE A 166 7.52 -2.15 -15.06
N VAL A 167 6.39 -1.55 -14.70
CA VAL A 167 5.07 -2.03 -15.11
C VAL A 167 4.87 -1.94 -16.63
N ASP A 168 5.23 -0.81 -17.24
CA ASP A 168 5.16 -0.61 -18.70
C ASP A 168 5.98 -1.68 -19.45
N TYR A 169 7.16 -2.02 -18.94
CA TYR A 169 8.01 -3.05 -19.54
C TYR A 169 7.43 -4.46 -19.41
N MET A 170 6.84 -4.81 -18.23
CA MET A 170 6.13 -6.08 -18.04
C MET A 170 4.98 -6.21 -19.04
N HIS A 171 4.16 -5.18 -19.20
CA HIS A 171 3.05 -5.14 -20.15
C HIS A 171 3.51 -5.34 -21.61
N LYS A 172 4.63 -4.72 -21.99
CA LYS A 172 5.23 -4.95 -23.33
C LYS A 172 5.64 -6.39 -23.57
N LYS A 173 5.97 -7.12 -22.50
CA LYS A 173 6.32 -8.54 -22.56
C LYS A 173 5.11 -9.46 -22.43
N GLY A 174 3.90 -8.90 -22.29
CA GLY A 174 2.68 -9.67 -22.13
C GLY A 174 2.50 -10.25 -20.72
N ILE A 175 3.10 -9.62 -19.70
CA ILE A 175 3.08 -10.05 -18.30
C ILE A 175 2.28 -9.05 -17.50
N GLY A 176 1.22 -9.51 -16.80
CA GLY A 176 0.47 -8.70 -15.85
C GLY A 176 1.22 -8.50 -14.53
N VAL A 177 0.89 -7.41 -13.84
CA VAL A 177 1.50 -7.06 -12.56
C VAL A 177 0.42 -6.97 -11.48
N ILE A 178 0.52 -7.83 -10.48
CA ILE A 178 -0.32 -7.85 -9.28
C ILE A 178 0.48 -7.26 -8.13
N LEU A 179 -0.16 -6.42 -7.33
CA LEU A 179 0.46 -5.82 -6.16
C LEU A 179 -0.09 -6.44 -4.88
N ASP A 180 0.82 -6.84 -3.99
CA ASP A 180 0.45 -7.22 -2.63
C ASP A 180 0.07 -5.96 -1.84
N TRP A 181 -1.19 -5.87 -1.43
CA TRP A 181 -1.81 -4.71 -0.79
C TRP A 181 -2.22 -5.02 0.64
N VAL A 182 -1.81 -4.18 1.58
CA VAL A 182 -1.93 -4.41 3.03
C VAL A 182 -2.93 -3.45 3.68
N PRO A 183 -4.25 -3.60 3.48
CA PRO A 183 -5.25 -2.74 4.11
C PRO A 183 -5.65 -3.20 5.52
N ALA A 184 -5.02 -4.23 6.06
CA ALA A 184 -5.40 -4.84 7.33
C ALA A 184 -4.81 -4.10 8.53
N HIS A 185 -3.56 -3.69 8.44
CA HIS A 185 -2.81 -3.18 9.57
C HIS A 185 -1.65 -2.26 9.12
N PHE A 186 -1.04 -1.56 10.09
CA PHE A 186 0.12 -0.71 9.88
C PHE A 186 1.01 -0.68 11.15
N PRO A 187 2.32 -0.37 11.01
CA PRO A 187 3.25 -0.37 12.13
C PRO A 187 3.04 0.84 13.06
N LYS A 188 3.67 0.77 14.24
CA LYS A 188 3.60 1.81 15.27
C LYS A 188 4.71 2.87 15.14
N ASP A 189 5.42 2.91 14.02
CA ASP A 189 6.50 3.88 13.77
C ASP A 189 6.00 5.32 13.94
N ALA A 190 6.75 6.12 14.69
CA ALA A 190 6.34 7.46 15.11
C ALA A 190 6.02 8.41 13.94
N HIS A 191 6.67 8.22 12.80
CA HIS A 191 6.44 9.03 11.59
C HIS A 191 5.24 8.56 10.75
N GLY A 192 4.71 7.35 11.04
CA GLY A 192 3.61 6.72 10.31
C GLY A 192 2.23 7.12 10.81
N LEU A 193 1.25 6.25 10.54
CA LEU A 193 -0.17 6.52 10.78
C LEU A 193 -0.60 6.40 12.26
N ALA A 194 0.13 5.61 13.07
CA ALA A 194 -0.25 5.34 14.46
C ALA A 194 -0.31 6.63 15.28
N ASN A 195 -1.41 6.84 16.00
CA ASN A 195 -1.65 8.03 16.81
C ASN A 195 -1.30 9.32 16.05
N PHE A 196 -1.89 9.50 14.87
CA PHE A 196 -1.43 10.46 13.87
C PHE A 196 -1.38 11.90 14.37
N ASP A 197 -2.38 12.32 15.13
CA ASP A 197 -2.47 13.64 15.76
C ASP A 197 -2.39 13.60 17.30
N GLY A 198 -1.90 12.48 17.85
CA GLY A 198 -1.96 12.16 19.28
C GLY A 198 -3.20 11.34 19.66
N SER A 199 -4.14 11.15 18.73
CA SER A 199 -5.33 10.32 18.91
C SER A 199 -5.36 9.16 17.89
N CYS A 200 -6.34 8.25 18.05
CA CYS A 200 -6.58 7.14 17.12
C CYS A 200 -7.32 7.62 15.86
N VAL A 201 -6.61 8.27 14.93
CA VAL A 201 -7.20 8.75 13.66
C VAL A 201 -7.50 7.58 12.73
N TYR A 202 -6.53 6.71 12.49
CA TYR A 202 -6.62 5.60 11.53
C TYR A 202 -7.02 4.27 12.18
N GLU A 203 -6.68 4.07 13.44
CA GLU A 203 -6.89 2.83 14.17
C GLU A 203 -8.13 2.85 15.06
N TYR A 204 -8.60 1.66 15.45
CA TYR A 204 -9.56 1.53 16.54
C TYR A 204 -8.93 1.94 17.88
N ALA A 205 -9.70 2.66 18.71
CA ALA A 205 -9.23 3.13 20.01
C ALA A 205 -9.12 2.01 21.06
N ASP A 206 -10.01 1.01 21.02
CA ASP A 206 -9.94 -0.16 21.92
C ASP A 206 -8.83 -1.11 21.43
N PRO A 207 -7.75 -1.34 22.22
CA PRO A 207 -6.62 -2.20 21.83
C PRO A 207 -7.04 -3.65 21.55
N ARG A 208 -8.14 -4.12 22.17
CA ARG A 208 -8.70 -5.46 21.89
C ARG A 208 -9.26 -5.58 20.47
N LYS A 209 -9.45 -4.47 19.76
CA LYS A 209 -9.88 -4.40 18.37
C LYS A 209 -8.80 -3.77 17.49
N GLY A 210 -8.08 -2.78 18.04
CA GLY A 210 -7.15 -1.89 17.34
C GLY A 210 -5.70 -2.35 17.27
N GLU A 211 -5.35 -3.50 17.82
CA GLU A 211 -3.96 -4.02 17.78
C GLU A 211 -3.90 -5.49 17.42
N HIS A 212 -2.86 -5.87 16.68
CA HIS A 212 -2.42 -7.25 16.52
C HIS A 212 -1.21 -7.50 17.44
N PRO A 213 -1.39 -8.17 18.58
CA PRO A 213 -0.30 -8.37 19.57
C PRO A 213 0.89 -9.12 18.98
N ASP A 214 0.63 -10.16 18.18
CA ASP A 214 1.67 -11.01 17.59
C ASP A 214 2.52 -10.28 16.55
N TRP A 215 1.94 -9.30 15.85
CA TRP A 215 2.63 -8.54 14.80
C TRP A 215 3.14 -7.19 15.30
N GLY A 216 2.72 -6.73 16.47
CA GLY A 216 3.04 -5.41 17.02
C GLY A 216 2.45 -4.25 16.22
N THR A 217 1.39 -4.48 15.44
CA THR A 217 0.79 -3.50 14.54
C THR A 217 -0.55 -2.98 15.03
N LYS A 218 -0.98 -1.82 14.48
CA LYS A 218 -2.33 -1.27 14.64
C LYS A 218 -3.25 -1.82 13.56
N VAL A 219 -4.56 -1.87 13.86
CA VAL A 219 -5.63 -2.29 12.95
C VAL A 219 -6.42 -1.07 12.50
N PHE A 220 -6.65 -0.92 11.20
CA PHE A 220 -7.47 0.15 10.66
C PHE A 220 -8.90 0.12 11.20
N ASP A 221 -9.43 1.31 11.54
CA ASP A 221 -10.81 1.48 11.96
C ASP A 221 -11.75 1.61 10.76
N TYR A 222 -12.24 0.48 10.27
CA TYR A 222 -13.14 0.44 9.12
C TYR A 222 -14.53 1.06 9.37
N SER A 223 -14.84 1.43 10.62
CA SER A 223 -16.09 2.14 10.94
C SER A 223 -16.05 3.61 10.55
N LYS A 224 -14.84 4.17 10.35
CA LYS A 224 -14.64 5.55 9.94
C LYS A 224 -14.68 5.68 8.42
N ASN A 225 -15.51 6.59 7.93
CA ASN A 225 -15.63 6.85 6.49
C ASN A 225 -14.32 7.35 5.88
N GLU A 226 -13.57 8.18 6.62
CA GLU A 226 -12.29 8.74 6.21
C GLU A 226 -11.24 7.65 6.02
N VAL A 227 -11.17 6.67 6.92
CA VAL A 227 -10.27 5.53 6.83
C VAL A 227 -10.67 4.62 5.66
N SER A 228 -11.96 4.32 5.52
CA SER A 228 -12.47 3.55 4.38
C SER A 228 -12.15 4.25 3.05
N ASN A 229 -12.35 5.58 2.98
CA ASN A 229 -12.00 6.37 1.79
C ASN A 229 -10.49 6.37 1.50
N PHE A 230 -9.65 6.52 2.52
CA PHE A 230 -8.20 6.45 2.40
C PHE A 230 -7.76 5.13 1.75
N LEU A 231 -8.28 4.00 2.24
CA LEU A 231 -7.91 2.66 1.74
C LEU A 231 -8.50 2.40 0.34
N ILE A 232 -9.76 2.76 0.08
CA ILE A 232 -10.38 2.58 -1.25
C ILE A 232 -9.64 3.41 -2.29
N ALA A 233 -9.36 4.68 -1.99
CA ALA A 233 -8.60 5.56 -2.88
C ALA A 233 -7.18 5.03 -3.12
N ASN A 234 -6.55 4.43 -2.11
CA ASN A 234 -5.23 3.82 -2.22
C ASN A 234 -5.22 2.62 -3.18
N GLY A 235 -6.16 1.68 -3.03
CA GLY A 235 -6.25 0.56 -3.98
C GLY A 235 -6.50 1.03 -5.42
N MET A 236 -7.39 2.03 -5.60
CA MET A 236 -7.64 2.64 -6.92
C MET A 236 -6.42 3.37 -7.48
N TYR A 237 -5.66 4.05 -6.63
CA TYR A 237 -4.46 4.80 -7.02
C TYR A 237 -3.41 3.89 -7.69
N TRP A 238 -3.16 2.71 -7.15
CA TRP A 238 -2.22 1.76 -7.75
C TRP A 238 -2.64 1.34 -9.15
N VAL A 239 -3.92 1.07 -9.36
CA VAL A 239 -4.46 0.72 -10.68
C VAL A 239 -4.47 1.92 -11.64
N ASP A 240 -4.88 3.11 -11.17
CA ASP A 240 -5.02 4.32 -11.99
C ASP A 240 -3.68 4.95 -12.39
N LYS A 241 -2.72 5.00 -11.46
CA LYS A 241 -1.46 5.72 -11.65
C LYS A 241 -0.31 4.83 -12.10
N PHE A 242 -0.32 3.57 -11.71
CA PHE A 242 0.76 2.65 -12.02
C PHE A 242 0.32 1.51 -12.94
N HIS A 243 -0.90 1.55 -13.45
CA HIS A 243 -1.46 0.53 -14.37
C HIS A 243 -1.38 -0.91 -13.82
N ILE A 244 -1.43 -1.06 -12.48
CA ILE A 244 -1.42 -2.37 -11.83
C ILE A 244 -2.64 -3.17 -12.27
N ASP A 245 -2.44 -4.44 -12.63
CA ASP A 245 -3.48 -5.32 -13.18
C ASP A 245 -4.37 -5.93 -12.11
N GLY A 246 -3.87 -6.07 -10.90
CA GLY A 246 -4.62 -6.65 -9.80
C GLY A 246 -4.02 -6.35 -8.44
N LEU A 247 -4.81 -6.62 -7.41
CA LEU A 247 -4.39 -6.49 -6.01
C LEU A 247 -4.61 -7.83 -5.30
N ARG A 248 -3.57 -8.31 -4.64
CA ARG A 248 -3.68 -9.38 -3.65
C ARG A 248 -3.86 -8.73 -2.28
N VAL A 249 -5.01 -8.91 -1.67
CA VAL A 249 -5.33 -8.32 -0.38
C VAL A 249 -4.75 -9.19 0.73
N ASP A 250 -3.77 -8.64 1.45
CA ASP A 250 -3.10 -9.33 2.55
C ASP A 250 -3.96 -9.43 3.80
N ALA A 251 -3.73 -10.50 4.58
CA ALA A 251 -4.26 -10.70 5.94
C ALA A 251 -5.79 -10.56 6.07
N VAL A 252 -6.57 -10.92 5.04
CA VAL A 252 -8.04 -10.76 5.05
C VAL A 252 -8.71 -11.45 6.24
N ALA A 253 -8.21 -12.61 6.67
CA ALA A 253 -8.77 -13.30 7.84
C ALA A 253 -8.67 -12.45 9.12
N SER A 254 -7.57 -11.71 9.29
CA SER A 254 -7.38 -10.78 10.42
C SER A 254 -8.33 -9.59 10.37
N MET A 255 -8.76 -9.20 9.17
CA MET A 255 -9.77 -8.15 8.99
C MET A 255 -11.18 -8.64 9.34
N LEU A 256 -11.51 -9.88 8.92
CA LEU A 256 -12.86 -10.43 9.01
C LEU A 256 -13.24 -10.94 10.40
N TYR A 257 -12.25 -11.33 11.21
CA TYR A 257 -12.49 -11.98 12.50
C TYR A 257 -11.88 -11.20 13.66
N LEU A 258 -12.74 -10.74 14.59
CA LEU A 258 -12.37 -9.95 15.74
C LEU A 258 -11.52 -10.72 16.78
N ASP A 259 -11.62 -12.04 16.76
CA ASP A 259 -10.86 -12.98 17.62
C ASP A 259 -9.58 -13.50 16.97
N TYR A 260 -9.24 -13.02 15.76
CA TYR A 260 -8.04 -13.48 15.03
C TYR A 260 -6.76 -13.19 15.82
N GLY A 261 -5.96 -14.24 16.10
CA GLY A 261 -4.71 -14.13 16.87
C GLY A 261 -4.90 -13.69 18.32
N ARG A 262 -6.10 -13.85 18.91
CA ARG A 262 -6.43 -13.40 20.25
C ARG A 262 -6.88 -14.56 21.12
N THR A 263 -6.53 -14.49 22.39
CA THR A 263 -7.02 -15.44 23.42
C THR A 263 -8.42 -15.07 23.86
N GLU A 264 -9.11 -16.04 24.46
CA GLU A 264 -10.44 -15.83 25.04
C GLU A 264 -10.44 -14.65 26.03
N GLY A 265 -11.45 -13.80 25.95
CA GLY A 265 -11.56 -12.56 26.76
C GLY A 265 -10.76 -11.36 26.27
N ASN A 266 -9.83 -11.54 25.30
CA ASN A 266 -8.99 -10.45 24.76
C ASN A 266 -9.46 -9.91 23.42
N TRP A 267 -10.73 -10.07 23.09
CA TRP A 267 -11.36 -9.50 21.90
C TRP A 267 -12.77 -8.96 22.22
N VAL A 268 -13.30 -8.13 21.37
CA VAL A 268 -14.62 -7.51 21.55
C VAL A 268 -15.58 -8.08 20.51
N PRO A 269 -16.67 -8.73 20.93
CA PRO A 269 -17.67 -9.24 19.99
C PRO A 269 -18.37 -8.09 19.23
N ASN A 270 -18.89 -8.41 18.04
CA ASN A 270 -19.74 -7.48 17.31
C ASN A 270 -21.08 -7.26 18.00
N LYS A 271 -21.89 -6.32 17.51
CA LYS A 271 -23.20 -5.97 18.07
C LYS A 271 -24.22 -7.12 18.18
N TYR A 272 -23.93 -8.27 17.56
CA TYR A 272 -24.77 -9.47 17.62
C TYR A 272 -24.13 -10.58 18.47
N GLY A 273 -23.01 -10.28 19.17
CA GLY A 273 -22.29 -11.22 20.00
C GLY A 273 -21.34 -12.16 19.27
N GLY A 274 -21.21 -12.06 17.94
CA GLY A 274 -20.34 -12.88 17.13
C GLY A 274 -18.95 -12.29 16.93
N ASN A 275 -18.05 -13.08 16.32
CA ASN A 275 -16.65 -12.71 16.08
C ASN A 275 -16.42 -12.03 14.70
N GLY A 276 -17.43 -11.91 13.86
CA GLY A 276 -17.31 -11.23 12.56
C GLY A 276 -17.12 -9.73 12.70
N ASN A 277 -16.09 -9.16 12.06
CA ASN A 277 -15.93 -7.72 11.97
C ASN A 277 -16.83 -7.17 10.85
N LEU A 278 -18.01 -6.69 11.23
CA LEU A 278 -19.04 -6.25 10.29
C LEU A 278 -18.62 -5.01 9.49
N GLU A 279 -17.84 -4.13 10.11
CA GLU A 279 -17.31 -2.93 9.47
C GLU A 279 -16.29 -3.30 8.39
N ALA A 280 -15.36 -4.20 8.66
CA ALA A 280 -14.39 -4.69 7.68
C ALA A 280 -15.07 -5.44 6.53
N MET A 281 -16.10 -6.26 6.83
CA MET A 281 -16.91 -6.93 5.80
C MET A 281 -17.62 -5.94 4.89
N SER A 282 -18.17 -4.87 5.46
CA SER A 282 -18.82 -3.79 4.70
C SER A 282 -17.80 -3.04 3.83
N PHE A 283 -16.66 -2.70 4.40
CA PHE A 283 -15.54 -2.08 3.68
C PHE A 283 -15.10 -2.90 2.47
N LEU A 284 -14.82 -4.21 2.65
CA LEU A 284 -14.37 -5.07 1.54
C LEU A 284 -15.43 -5.22 0.44
N LYS A 285 -16.70 -5.32 0.80
CA LYS A 285 -17.81 -5.32 -0.18
C LYS A 285 -17.86 -4.01 -0.96
N HIS A 286 -17.71 -2.90 -0.27
CA HIS A 286 -17.73 -1.58 -0.91
C HIS A 286 -16.51 -1.39 -1.80
N PHE A 287 -15.30 -1.73 -1.33
CA PHE A 287 -14.08 -1.73 -2.11
C PHE A 287 -14.22 -2.52 -3.41
N ASN A 288 -14.65 -3.79 -3.32
CA ASN A 288 -14.83 -4.63 -4.51
C ASN A 288 -15.85 -4.04 -5.49
N SER A 289 -16.95 -3.47 -4.98
CA SER A 289 -17.95 -2.82 -5.82
C SER A 289 -17.41 -1.62 -6.57
N MET A 290 -16.63 -0.79 -5.88
CA MET A 290 -16.00 0.40 -6.46
C MET A 290 -14.92 0.04 -7.48
N MET A 291 -14.07 -0.96 -7.16
CA MET A 291 -13.05 -1.47 -8.09
C MET A 291 -13.70 -2.03 -9.36
N LYS A 292 -14.70 -2.89 -9.22
CA LYS A 292 -15.42 -3.46 -10.38
C LYS A 292 -16.10 -2.39 -11.25
N LYS A 293 -16.65 -1.35 -10.62
CA LYS A 293 -17.30 -0.25 -11.35
C LYS A 293 -16.30 0.60 -12.12
N ARG A 294 -15.14 0.90 -11.54
CA ARG A 294 -14.17 1.85 -12.10
C ARG A 294 -13.11 1.15 -12.95
N PHE A 295 -12.68 -0.01 -12.54
CA PHE A 295 -11.64 -0.82 -13.15
C PHE A 295 -12.13 -2.26 -13.34
N PRO A 296 -13.11 -2.50 -14.24
CA PRO A 296 -13.73 -3.82 -14.41
C PRO A 296 -12.75 -4.93 -14.80
N GLN A 297 -11.57 -4.54 -15.28
CA GLN A 297 -10.50 -5.45 -15.70
C GLN A 297 -9.45 -5.71 -14.61
N ALA A 298 -9.52 -5.00 -13.47
CA ALA A 298 -8.61 -5.24 -12.37
C ALA A 298 -9.02 -6.50 -11.60
N GLU A 299 -8.04 -7.33 -11.30
CA GLU A 299 -8.23 -8.55 -10.55
C GLU A 299 -8.02 -8.30 -9.06
N ILE A 300 -8.97 -8.76 -8.25
CA ILE A 300 -8.89 -8.65 -6.79
C ILE A 300 -8.89 -10.05 -6.20
N GLY A 301 -7.74 -10.45 -5.71
CA GLY A 301 -7.54 -11.71 -4.99
C GLY A 301 -7.33 -11.50 -3.50
N ARG A 302 -7.23 -12.61 -2.76
CA ARG A 302 -6.86 -12.59 -1.35
C ARG A 302 -5.93 -13.75 -1.00
N ALA A 303 -5.04 -13.54 -0.03
CA ALA A 303 -4.47 -14.63 0.73
C ALA A 303 -5.09 -14.66 2.13
N SER A 304 -5.31 -15.85 2.64
CA SER A 304 -5.79 -16.07 4.00
C SER A 304 -4.74 -16.88 4.75
N CYS A 305 -4.16 -16.32 5.79
CA CYS A 305 -3.21 -16.99 6.68
C CYS A 305 -3.89 -17.98 7.65
N ARG A 306 -5.08 -18.46 7.35
CA ARG A 306 -5.71 -19.51 8.14
C ARG A 306 -5.26 -20.86 7.61
N GLU A 307 -4.10 -21.33 8.06
CA GLU A 307 -3.83 -22.75 8.05
C GLU A 307 -4.87 -23.42 8.94
N ARG A 308 -5.75 -24.18 8.34
CA ARG A 308 -6.41 -25.26 9.07
C ARG A 308 -5.44 -26.44 9.04
N VAL A 309 -4.85 -26.66 10.13
CA VAL A 309 -4.35 -28.00 10.47
C VAL A 309 -5.53 -28.95 10.55
#